data_d0b2c9d605000ad0f2e1d1180aa49bc0
#
_entry.id   d0b2c9d605000ad0f2e1d1180aa49bc0
#
_cell.length_a   1.000
_cell.length_b   1.000
_cell.length_c   1.000
_cell.angle_alpha   90.00
_cell.angle_beta   90.00
_cell.angle_gamma   90.00
#
_symmetry.space_group_name_H-M   'P 1'
#
loop_
_entity.id
_entity.type
_entity.pdbx_description
1 polymer ?
#
loop_
_entity_poly.entity_id
_entity_poly.type
_entity_poly.pdbx_seq_one_letter_code
_entity_poly.pdbx_strand_id
1 'polypeptide(L)'
;NDLNTEGVMGFDYRNDYPETSKERILSCEDLDQPNYEHNVRFWSDSNNQWNNILDNIESIRAIKATGGETLLTAGFIEFMDRAIERDVAKNITLEFHTNATKFNTANIKRLNQFGTLNFNLSIDSIYENYHYMRYPMVWSKLDASLRNMLNKVDKNRIHTFSFNPVVSALNAHYLIDLLDYQIGLVNEYQLNRGVFYVDLLWPERKYTNIKFLSTGIKKDLIKLYEQHIDIYRNIGVQLYTVIDFLKLHQDYTPTEQDRLDMLREITLFDKSRNQCYNDYLHPDIIEFLETPL
;
A
#
# COMPACT_ATOMS: atom_id res chain seq x y z
N ASN A 1 -16.52 -0.94 29.92
CA ASN A 1 -15.50 -1.96 30.11
C ASN A 1 -14.40 -1.66 29.14
N ASP A 2 -13.40 -0.98 29.68
CA ASP A 2 -12.22 -0.49 29.00
C ASP A 2 -11.38 -1.67 28.53
N LEU A 3 -11.43 -1.96 27.24
CA LEU A 3 -10.37 -2.69 26.61
C LEU A 3 -9.18 -1.73 26.54
N ASN A 4 -8.26 -1.92 27.46
CA ASN A 4 -6.99 -1.25 27.54
C ASN A 4 -6.31 -1.24 26.19
N THR A 5 -6.17 -0.06 25.62
CA THR A 5 -5.42 0.21 24.39
C THR A 5 -3.89 0.17 24.60
N GLU A 6 -3.44 -0.33 25.74
CA GLU A 6 -2.01 -0.44 26.09
C GLU A 6 -1.26 -1.61 25.42
N GLY A 7 -1.90 -2.39 24.55
CA GLY A 7 -1.27 -3.49 23.81
C GLY A 7 -0.96 -3.21 22.36
N VAL A 8 -1.37 -2.08 21.81
CA VAL A 8 -0.95 -1.62 20.49
C VAL A 8 0.28 -0.75 20.70
N MET A 9 1.47 -1.33 20.58
CA MET A 9 2.66 -0.53 20.29
C MET A 9 2.47 0.08 18.89
N GLY A 10 1.65 1.12 18.84
CA GLY A 10 1.67 2.06 17.76
C GLY A 10 3.04 2.72 17.81
N PHE A 11 3.85 2.49 16.80
CA PHE A 11 4.98 3.35 16.53
C PHE A 11 4.42 4.77 16.39
N ASP A 12 4.58 5.59 17.40
CA ASP A 12 4.28 7.01 17.28
C ASP A 12 5.45 7.66 16.52
N TYR A 13 5.33 7.65 15.19
CA TYR A 13 6.29 8.28 14.29
C TYR A 13 6.55 9.77 14.60
N ARG A 14 5.82 10.38 15.51
CA ARG A 14 5.97 11.80 15.88
C ARG A 14 7.03 12.05 16.94
N ASN A 15 7.36 11.04 17.75
CA ASN A 15 8.27 11.20 18.89
C ASN A 15 9.55 10.37 18.83
N ASP A 16 9.63 9.35 17.95
CA ASP A 16 10.75 8.39 17.97
C ASP A 16 11.85 8.68 16.93
N TYR A 17 11.74 9.77 16.17
CA TYR A 17 12.83 10.24 15.33
C TYR A 17 13.56 11.40 16.02
N PRO A 18 14.77 11.19 16.54
CA PRO A 18 15.59 12.30 17.03
C PRO A 18 15.88 13.28 15.89
N GLU A 19 15.95 14.57 16.21
CA GLU A 19 16.21 15.64 15.22
C GLU A 19 17.48 15.43 14.37
N THR A 20 18.39 14.58 14.82
CA THR A 20 19.58 14.14 14.10
C THR A 20 19.32 13.27 12.89
N SER A 21 18.08 12.75 12.71
CA SER A 21 17.72 11.94 11.54
C SER A 21 17.40 12.78 10.30
N LYS A 22 17.31 14.12 10.44
CA LYS A 22 17.10 15.03 9.31
C LYS A 22 18.27 15.04 8.31
N GLU A 23 19.43 14.52 8.69
CA GLU A 23 20.62 14.42 7.82
C GLU A 23 20.94 13.00 7.35
N ARG A 24 20.25 11.97 7.83
CA ARG A 24 20.40 10.62 7.32
C ARG A 24 19.48 10.35 6.13
N ILE A 25 19.78 10.97 5.01
CA ILE A 25 19.59 10.29 3.74
C ILE A 25 20.60 9.15 3.77
N LEU A 26 20.12 7.93 3.94
CA LEU A 26 20.96 6.74 3.86
C LEU A 26 21.74 6.82 2.55
N SER A 27 23.03 7.02 2.65
CA SER A 27 23.91 6.84 1.50
C SER A 27 23.85 5.35 1.13
N CYS A 28 24.07 5.00 -0.12
CA CYS A 28 24.14 3.57 -0.50
C CYS A 28 25.25 2.83 0.30
N GLU A 29 26.19 3.54 0.88
CA GLU A 29 27.24 3.02 1.75
C GLU A 29 26.73 2.60 3.14
N ASP A 30 25.61 3.18 3.60
CA ASP A 30 24.98 2.80 4.87
C ASP A 30 24.20 1.48 4.78
N LEU A 31 23.85 1.01 3.57
CA LEU A 31 23.13 -0.24 3.35
C LEU A 31 24.05 -1.48 3.46
N ASP A 32 25.37 -1.31 3.35
CA ASP A 32 26.35 -2.39 3.50
C ASP A 32 26.89 -2.54 4.93
N GLN A 33 26.34 -1.82 5.91
CA GLN A 33 26.76 -1.94 7.29
C GLN A 33 26.11 -3.19 7.92
N PRO A 34 26.91 -4.12 8.50
CA PRO A 34 26.41 -5.36 9.08
C PRO A 34 25.50 -5.19 10.32
N ASN A 35 25.24 -3.97 10.74
CA ASN A 35 24.43 -3.65 11.92
C ASN A 35 22.94 -3.41 11.63
N TYR A 36 22.49 -3.54 10.38
CA TYR A 36 21.06 -3.50 10.05
C TYR A 36 20.33 -4.81 10.40
N GLU A 37 21.03 -5.82 10.88
CA GLU A 37 20.45 -7.08 11.35
C GLU A 37 19.59 -6.95 12.62
N HIS A 38 19.37 -5.75 13.14
CA HIS A 38 19.06 -5.67 14.53
C HIS A 38 17.82 -4.89 14.84
N ASN A 39 16.86 -5.60 15.29
CA ASN A 39 15.74 -5.20 16.11
C ASN A 39 14.38 -5.02 15.42
N VAL A 40 14.17 -5.44 14.19
CA VAL A 40 12.82 -5.82 13.80
C VAL A 40 12.56 -7.23 14.31
N ARG A 41 12.46 -7.40 15.63
CA ARG A 41 11.84 -8.58 16.18
C ARG A 41 10.37 -8.50 15.86
N PHE A 42 9.95 -9.24 14.85
CA PHE A 42 8.53 -9.48 14.66
C PHE A 42 7.98 -10.00 16.00
N TRP A 43 6.83 -9.49 16.41
CA TRP A 43 6.15 -10.00 17.61
C TRP A 43 5.96 -11.53 17.55
N SER A 44 5.89 -12.14 16.35
CA SER A 44 5.92 -13.57 16.11
C SER A 44 7.22 -14.27 16.55
N ASP A 45 8.30 -13.52 16.78
CA ASP A 45 9.57 -14.06 17.26
C ASP A 45 9.67 -14.00 18.79
N SER A 46 8.74 -13.31 19.47
CA SER A 46 8.60 -13.36 20.93
C SER A 46 7.80 -14.60 21.31
N ASN A 47 8.51 -15.66 21.68
CA ASN A 47 7.99 -17.02 21.89
C ASN A 47 6.70 -17.12 22.73
N ASN A 48 6.46 -16.21 23.68
CA ASN A 48 5.32 -16.36 24.60
C ASN A 48 4.00 -15.86 24.02
N GLN A 49 3.98 -14.71 23.33
CA GLN A 49 2.72 -14.14 22.81
C GLN A 49 2.22 -14.91 21.60
N TRP A 50 3.16 -15.32 20.73
CA TRP A 50 2.81 -16.10 19.55
C TRP A 50 2.28 -17.48 19.93
N ASN A 51 2.94 -18.18 20.86
CA ASN A 51 2.47 -19.46 21.37
C ASN A 51 1.09 -19.34 22.00
N ASN A 52 0.81 -18.27 22.75
CA ASN A 52 -0.52 -18.03 23.32
C ASN A 52 -1.62 -17.91 22.23
N ILE A 53 -1.32 -17.27 21.08
CA ILE A 53 -2.25 -17.21 19.95
C ILE A 53 -2.47 -18.61 19.38
N LEU A 54 -1.41 -19.36 19.12
CA LEU A 54 -1.48 -20.71 18.57
C LEU A 54 -2.17 -21.70 19.51
N ASP A 55 -1.93 -21.60 20.81
CA ASP A 55 -2.55 -22.46 21.83
C ASP A 55 -4.04 -22.20 22.01
N ASN A 56 -4.51 -20.97 21.70
CA ASN A 56 -5.90 -20.57 21.81
C ASN A 56 -6.58 -20.42 20.44
N ILE A 57 -6.07 -21.06 19.41
CA ILE A 57 -6.51 -20.85 18.01
C ILE A 57 -7.99 -21.20 17.80
N GLU A 58 -8.56 -22.11 18.57
CA GLU A 58 -9.97 -22.50 18.53
C GLU A 58 -10.92 -21.35 18.95
N SER A 59 -10.42 -20.41 19.73
CA SER A 59 -11.20 -19.23 20.16
C SER A 59 -11.16 -18.09 19.17
N ILE A 60 -10.23 -18.11 18.20
CA ILE A 60 -10.05 -17.03 17.23
C ILE A 60 -11.18 -17.05 16.21
N ARG A 61 -11.77 -15.88 15.92
CA ARG A 61 -12.80 -15.67 14.91
C ARG A 61 -12.38 -14.75 13.79
N ALA A 62 -11.41 -13.88 14.07
CA ALA A 62 -10.83 -13.00 13.07
C ALA A 62 -9.38 -12.71 13.42
N ILE A 63 -8.55 -12.54 12.40
CA ILE A 63 -7.17 -12.06 12.54
C ILE A 63 -6.90 -11.05 11.44
N LYS A 64 -6.28 -9.94 11.84
CA LYS A 64 -5.74 -8.94 10.91
C LYS A 64 -4.23 -8.97 10.97
N ALA A 65 -3.59 -9.27 9.85
CA ALA A 65 -2.15 -9.31 9.70
C ALA A 65 -1.68 -8.13 8.85
N THR A 66 -0.74 -7.37 9.39
CA THR A 66 -0.11 -6.22 8.74
C THR A 66 1.39 -6.29 8.84
N GLY A 67 2.10 -5.50 8.05
CA GLY A 67 3.58 -5.42 8.04
C GLY A 67 4.16 -6.17 6.84
N GLY A 68 5.39 -5.87 6.44
CA GLY A 68 6.14 -6.46 5.34
C GLY A 68 5.32 -7.11 4.19
N GLU A 69 5.71 -8.31 3.79
CA GLU A 69 4.86 -9.15 2.95
C GLU A 69 4.28 -10.29 3.79
N THR A 70 3.02 -10.18 4.14
CA THR A 70 2.33 -11.08 5.08
C THR A 70 2.41 -12.54 4.64
N LEU A 71 2.25 -12.81 3.34
CA LEU A 71 2.29 -14.17 2.78
C LEU A 71 3.72 -14.76 2.67
N LEU A 72 4.74 -14.05 3.14
CA LEU A 72 6.12 -14.55 3.33
C LEU A 72 6.47 -14.74 4.80
N THR A 73 5.69 -14.17 5.71
CA THR A 73 6.00 -14.20 7.14
C THR A 73 5.78 -15.60 7.70
N ALA A 74 6.85 -16.22 8.21
CA ALA A 74 6.80 -17.60 8.71
C ALA A 74 5.72 -17.81 9.77
N GLY A 75 5.59 -16.89 10.73
CA GLY A 75 4.54 -16.96 11.76
C GLY A 75 3.13 -16.92 11.18
N PHE A 76 2.84 -16.10 10.16
CA PHE A 76 1.52 -16.07 9.55
C PHE A 76 1.21 -17.36 8.79
N ILE A 77 2.21 -17.93 8.11
CA ILE A 77 2.08 -19.24 7.46
C ILE A 77 1.81 -20.33 8.50
N GLU A 78 2.56 -20.34 9.62
CA GLU A 78 2.34 -21.26 10.72
C GLU A 78 0.93 -21.14 11.31
N PHE A 79 0.44 -19.92 11.53
CA PHE A 79 -0.93 -19.68 11.98
C PHE A 79 -1.95 -20.31 11.04
N MET A 80 -1.79 -20.07 9.73
CA MET A 80 -2.69 -20.66 8.74
C MET A 80 -2.66 -22.19 8.78
N ASP A 81 -1.47 -22.78 8.81
CA ASP A 81 -1.31 -24.25 8.84
C ASP A 81 -1.91 -24.85 10.13
N ARG A 82 -1.66 -24.22 11.31
CA ARG A 82 -2.27 -24.65 12.58
C ARG A 82 -3.78 -24.55 12.59
N ALA A 83 -4.34 -23.46 12.05
CA ALA A 83 -5.80 -23.31 11.95
C ALA A 83 -6.43 -24.39 11.07
N ILE A 84 -5.73 -24.79 10.01
CA ILE A 84 -6.18 -25.86 9.10
C ILE A 84 -6.06 -27.23 9.80
N GLU A 85 -4.93 -27.54 10.42
CA GLU A 85 -4.71 -28.78 11.16
C GLU A 85 -5.76 -29.03 12.26
N ARG A 86 -6.19 -27.94 12.94
CA ARG A 86 -7.20 -27.98 13.99
C ARG A 86 -8.64 -27.93 13.49
N ASP A 87 -8.85 -27.91 12.17
CA ASP A 87 -10.17 -27.79 11.50
C ASP A 87 -10.97 -26.54 11.92
N VAL A 88 -10.31 -25.46 12.32
CA VAL A 88 -10.96 -24.19 12.74
C VAL A 88 -10.87 -23.10 11.70
N ALA A 89 -10.02 -23.22 10.68
CA ALA A 89 -9.80 -22.20 9.65
C ALA A 89 -11.11 -21.72 8.99
N LYS A 90 -12.06 -22.63 8.76
CA LYS A 90 -13.40 -22.34 8.18
C LYS A 90 -14.25 -21.36 9.01
N ASN A 91 -13.92 -21.17 10.30
CA ASN A 91 -14.59 -20.27 11.23
C ASN A 91 -13.87 -18.94 11.41
N ILE A 92 -12.73 -18.75 10.73
CA ILE A 92 -11.86 -17.58 10.90
C ILE A 92 -11.98 -16.68 9.69
N THR A 93 -12.16 -15.38 9.95
CA THR A 93 -11.96 -14.31 8.97
C THR A 93 -10.50 -13.93 8.93
N LEU A 94 -9.86 -14.03 7.75
CA LEU A 94 -8.53 -13.51 7.50
C LEU A 94 -8.63 -12.13 6.84
N GLU A 95 -8.03 -11.14 7.48
CA GLU A 95 -7.75 -9.84 6.89
C GLU A 95 -6.24 -9.64 6.85
N PHE A 96 -5.68 -9.30 5.71
CA PHE A 96 -4.23 -9.10 5.61
C PHE A 96 -3.83 -8.14 4.50
N HIS A 97 -2.71 -7.46 4.74
CA HIS A 97 -2.08 -6.59 3.75
C HIS A 97 -1.03 -7.37 2.97
N THR A 98 -1.00 -7.17 1.65
CA THR A 98 -0.02 -7.81 0.77
C THR A 98 0.26 -6.94 -0.45
N ASN A 99 1.47 -7.05 -0.98
CA ASN A 99 1.84 -6.49 -2.28
C ASN A 99 1.38 -7.38 -3.47
N ALA A 100 0.59 -8.42 -3.19
CA ALA A 100 0.02 -9.35 -4.15
C ALA A 100 1.03 -10.20 -4.95
N THR A 101 2.31 -10.24 -4.56
CA THR A 101 3.35 -10.96 -5.31
C THR A 101 3.46 -12.45 -4.94
N LYS A 102 2.82 -12.88 -3.84
CA LYS A 102 2.99 -14.20 -3.24
C LYS A 102 1.74 -15.07 -3.28
N PHE A 103 0.86 -14.87 -4.25
CA PHE A 103 -0.28 -15.76 -4.52
C PHE A 103 0.17 -17.01 -5.29
N ASN A 104 1.08 -17.78 -4.67
CA ASN A 104 1.49 -19.09 -5.18
C ASN A 104 0.44 -20.17 -4.84
N THR A 105 0.58 -21.35 -5.44
CA THR A 105 -0.37 -22.46 -5.27
C THR A 105 -0.53 -22.88 -3.81
N ALA A 106 0.55 -22.86 -3.01
CA ALA A 106 0.49 -23.26 -1.60
C ALA A 106 -0.32 -22.25 -0.78
N ASN A 107 -0.04 -20.95 -0.95
CA ASN A 107 -0.78 -19.89 -0.25
C ASN A 107 -2.26 -19.86 -0.67
N ILE A 108 -2.57 -20.03 -1.95
CA ILE A 108 -3.96 -20.10 -2.42
C ILE A 108 -4.69 -21.30 -1.81
N LYS A 109 -4.03 -22.47 -1.69
CA LYS A 109 -4.63 -23.63 -1.03
C LYS A 109 -4.95 -23.36 0.44
N ARG A 110 -4.07 -22.67 1.16
CA ARG A 110 -4.32 -22.26 2.56
C ARG A 110 -5.51 -21.30 2.64
N LEU A 111 -5.50 -20.23 1.83
CA LEU A 111 -6.57 -19.24 1.82
C LEU A 111 -7.94 -19.85 1.60
N ASN A 112 -8.05 -20.86 0.73
CA ASN A 112 -9.31 -21.55 0.46
C ASN A 112 -9.84 -22.39 1.64
N GLN A 113 -9.10 -22.54 2.73
CA GLN A 113 -9.58 -23.22 3.94
C GLN A 113 -10.29 -22.28 4.91
N PHE A 114 -10.06 -20.95 4.78
CA PHE A 114 -10.61 -19.96 5.69
C PHE A 114 -12.05 -19.59 5.35
N GLY A 115 -12.84 -19.21 6.37
CA GLY A 115 -14.26 -18.89 6.21
C GLY A 115 -14.49 -17.63 5.39
N THR A 116 -13.73 -16.56 5.67
CA THR A 116 -13.85 -15.26 5.02
C THR A 116 -12.49 -14.66 4.77
N LEU A 117 -12.33 -14.01 3.61
CA LEU A 117 -11.09 -13.36 3.20
C LEU A 117 -11.33 -11.87 2.93
N ASN A 118 -10.53 -11.03 3.57
CA ASN A 118 -10.44 -9.60 3.32
C ASN A 118 -9.04 -9.28 2.79
N PHE A 119 -8.95 -8.97 1.51
CA PHE A 119 -7.70 -8.61 0.85
C PHE A 119 -7.49 -7.10 0.91
N ASN A 120 -6.37 -6.67 1.50
CA ASN A 120 -5.88 -5.30 1.46
C ASN A 120 -4.62 -5.27 0.60
N LEU A 121 -4.78 -4.89 -0.67
CA LEU A 121 -3.74 -4.96 -1.68
C LEU A 121 -3.01 -3.63 -1.77
N SER A 122 -1.73 -3.61 -1.43
CA SER A 122 -0.89 -2.41 -1.47
C SER A 122 -0.45 -2.14 -2.91
N ILE A 123 -1.32 -1.56 -3.71
CA ILE A 123 -1.09 -1.25 -5.12
C ILE A 123 -1.27 0.26 -5.30
N ASP A 124 -0.18 0.98 -5.62
CA ASP A 124 -0.17 2.44 -5.63
C ASP A 124 -0.42 3.04 -7.00
N SER A 125 -0.27 2.28 -8.07
CA SER A 125 -0.39 2.76 -9.44
C SER A 125 -0.61 1.62 -10.43
N ILE A 126 -0.58 1.93 -11.72
CA ILE A 126 -0.88 1.03 -12.83
C ILE A 126 0.19 1.15 -13.93
N TYR A 127 0.32 0.14 -14.78
CA TYR A 127 1.22 0.06 -15.94
C TYR A 127 2.68 0.38 -15.58
N GLU A 128 3.34 1.19 -16.38
CA GLU A 128 4.75 1.54 -16.21
C GLU A 128 4.97 2.37 -14.95
N ASN A 129 4.02 3.24 -14.57
CA ASN A 129 4.12 3.99 -13.32
C ASN A 129 4.12 3.07 -12.09
N TYR A 130 3.39 1.92 -12.12
CA TYR A 130 3.48 0.93 -11.06
C TYR A 130 4.91 0.40 -10.89
N HIS A 131 5.65 0.16 -11.99
CA HIS A 131 7.03 -0.29 -11.91
C HIS A 131 7.92 0.74 -11.21
N TYR A 132 7.67 2.03 -11.43
CA TYR A 132 8.38 3.11 -10.75
C TYR A 132 8.02 3.19 -9.25
N MET A 133 6.74 3.13 -8.94
CA MET A 133 6.24 3.23 -7.55
C MET A 133 6.65 2.02 -6.69
N ARG A 134 6.69 0.84 -7.27
CA ARG A 134 6.87 -0.46 -6.57
C ARG A 134 8.09 -1.25 -7.06
N TYR A 135 9.16 -0.53 -7.45
CA TYR A 135 10.40 -1.20 -7.90
C TYR A 135 10.85 -2.32 -6.93
N PRO A 136 11.31 -3.50 -7.40
CA PRO A 136 11.50 -3.87 -8.83
C PRO A 136 10.30 -4.59 -9.47
N MET A 137 9.10 -4.37 -8.95
CA MET A 137 7.90 -5.06 -9.43
C MET A 137 7.46 -4.56 -10.80
N VAL A 138 6.97 -5.46 -11.65
CA VAL A 138 6.48 -5.18 -13.00
C VAL A 138 4.98 -5.40 -13.06
N TRP A 139 4.26 -4.48 -13.68
CA TRP A 139 2.78 -4.50 -13.75
C TRP A 139 2.24 -5.82 -14.30
N SER A 140 2.79 -6.32 -15.40
CA SER A 140 2.33 -7.56 -16.02
C SER A 140 2.44 -8.79 -15.10
N LYS A 141 3.43 -8.80 -14.21
CA LYS A 141 3.58 -9.85 -13.18
C LYS A 141 2.55 -9.71 -12.06
N LEU A 142 2.24 -8.47 -11.67
CA LEU A 142 1.20 -8.21 -10.69
C LEU A 142 -0.17 -8.62 -11.24
N ASP A 143 -0.54 -8.16 -12.44
CA ASP A 143 -1.81 -8.51 -13.10
C ASP A 143 -1.96 -10.04 -13.21
N ALA A 144 -0.93 -10.73 -13.69
CA ALA A 144 -0.94 -12.19 -13.76
C ALA A 144 -1.11 -12.86 -12.39
N SER A 145 -0.48 -12.32 -11.34
CA SER A 145 -0.61 -12.82 -9.96
C SER A 145 -2.02 -12.64 -9.42
N LEU A 146 -2.62 -11.47 -9.61
CA LEU A 146 -3.99 -11.16 -9.21
C LEU A 146 -5.00 -12.06 -9.93
N ARG A 147 -4.89 -12.18 -11.25
CA ARG A 147 -5.78 -13.05 -12.05
C ARG A 147 -5.61 -14.51 -11.70
N ASN A 148 -4.38 -14.98 -11.47
CA ASN A 148 -4.14 -16.35 -10.99
C ASN A 148 -4.81 -16.60 -9.64
N MET A 149 -4.72 -15.65 -8.70
CA MET A 149 -5.38 -15.73 -7.41
C MET A 149 -6.90 -15.73 -7.57
N LEU A 150 -7.46 -14.78 -8.30
CA LEU A 150 -8.91 -14.64 -8.52
C LEU A 150 -9.51 -15.84 -9.28
N ASN A 151 -8.74 -16.53 -10.12
CA ASN A 151 -9.19 -17.75 -10.78
C ASN A 151 -9.19 -18.98 -9.88
N LYS A 152 -8.43 -18.98 -8.77
CA LYS A 152 -8.21 -20.19 -7.94
C LYS A 152 -8.75 -20.07 -6.51
N VAL A 153 -8.96 -18.86 -6.03
CA VAL A 153 -9.59 -18.64 -4.71
C VAL A 153 -11.11 -18.77 -4.88
N ASP A 154 -11.75 -19.43 -3.92
CA ASP A 154 -13.21 -19.48 -3.85
C ASP A 154 -13.77 -18.07 -3.61
N LYS A 155 -14.40 -17.51 -4.62
CA LYS A 155 -14.90 -16.14 -4.64
C LYS A 155 -15.97 -15.87 -3.57
N ASN A 156 -16.72 -16.90 -3.19
CA ASN A 156 -17.73 -16.79 -2.13
C ASN A 156 -17.10 -16.49 -0.75
N ARG A 157 -15.80 -16.77 -0.59
CA ARG A 157 -15.04 -16.45 0.62
C ARG A 157 -14.46 -15.04 0.61
N ILE A 158 -14.36 -14.41 -0.56
CA ILE A 158 -13.85 -13.05 -0.69
C ILE A 158 -14.96 -12.08 -0.28
N HIS A 159 -14.86 -11.56 0.95
CA HIS A 159 -15.78 -10.56 1.44
C HIS A 159 -15.38 -9.15 0.99
N THR A 160 -14.09 -8.83 1.03
CA THR A 160 -13.58 -7.53 0.60
C THR A 160 -12.34 -7.71 -0.28
N PHE A 161 -12.33 -7.03 -1.42
CA PHE A 161 -11.20 -6.92 -2.33
C PHE A 161 -10.82 -5.45 -2.44
N SER A 162 -9.82 -5.06 -1.65
CA SER A 162 -9.44 -3.66 -1.48
C SER A 162 -8.09 -3.34 -2.09
N PHE A 163 -8.04 -2.24 -2.85
CA PHE A 163 -6.79 -1.58 -3.21
C PHE A 163 -6.53 -0.42 -2.24
N ASN A 164 -5.28 -0.29 -1.80
CA ASN A 164 -4.86 0.68 -0.80
C ASN A 164 -3.68 1.50 -1.33
N PRO A 165 -3.89 2.38 -2.32
CA PRO A 165 -2.83 3.25 -2.81
C PRO A 165 -2.45 4.32 -1.79
N VAL A 166 -1.14 4.59 -1.68
CA VAL A 166 -0.62 5.81 -1.04
C VAL A 166 -0.40 6.85 -2.13
N VAL A 167 -1.18 7.94 -2.09
CA VAL A 167 -1.14 8.98 -3.12
C VAL A 167 -0.01 9.96 -2.87
N SER A 168 0.78 10.16 -3.88
CA SER A 168 1.90 11.09 -3.96
C SER A 168 1.86 11.89 -5.27
N ALA A 169 2.75 12.84 -5.42
CA ALA A 169 2.92 13.57 -6.68
C ALA A 169 3.24 12.64 -7.87
N LEU A 170 3.84 11.48 -7.60
CA LEU A 170 4.33 10.56 -8.63
C LEU A 170 3.23 9.68 -9.24
N ASN A 171 2.11 9.47 -8.53
CA ASN A 171 1.05 8.55 -8.96
C ASN A 171 -0.35 9.18 -8.99
N ALA A 172 -0.50 10.44 -8.58
CA ALA A 172 -1.81 11.08 -8.50
C ALA A 172 -2.59 11.04 -9.83
N HIS A 173 -1.93 11.22 -10.97
CA HIS A 173 -2.59 11.17 -12.29
C HIS A 173 -3.13 9.79 -12.67
N TYR A 174 -2.57 8.71 -12.09
CA TYR A 174 -2.93 7.32 -12.39
C TYR A 174 -3.96 6.71 -11.44
N LEU A 175 -4.45 7.51 -10.48
CA LEU A 175 -5.35 6.99 -9.44
C LEU A 175 -6.70 6.54 -10.01
N ILE A 176 -7.23 7.25 -11.00
CA ILE A 176 -8.48 6.88 -11.66
C ILE A 176 -8.31 5.61 -12.48
N ASP A 177 -7.24 5.51 -13.27
CA ASP A 177 -6.98 4.30 -14.06
C ASP A 177 -6.81 3.06 -13.17
N LEU A 178 -6.17 3.23 -12.01
CA LEU A 178 -6.03 2.17 -11.02
C LEU A 178 -7.39 1.76 -10.44
N LEU A 179 -8.26 2.72 -10.17
CA LEU A 179 -9.62 2.47 -9.70
C LEU A 179 -10.44 1.74 -10.76
N ASP A 180 -10.38 2.18 -12.02
CA ASP A 180 -11.06 1.52 -13.15
C ASP A 180 -10.59 0.08 -13.32
N TYR A 181 -9.30 -0.15 -13.20
CA TYR A 181 -8.75 -1.51 -13.24
C TYR A 181 -9.29 -2.38 -12.11
N GLN A 182 -9.37 -1.87 -10.87
CA GLN A 182 -9.96 -2.60 -9.76
C GLN A 182 -11.43 -2.95 -10.01
N ILE A 183 -12.20 -1.96 -10.49
CA ILE A 183 -13.63 -2.15 -10.86
C ILE A 183 -13.76 -3.21 -11.93
N GLY A 184 -12.89 -3.16 -12.95
CA GLY A 184 -12.82 -4.18 -14.00
C GLY A 184 -12.67 -5.58 -13.41
N LEU A 185 -11.73 -5.79 -12.47
CA LEU A 185 -11.55 -7.06 -11.79
C LEU A 185 -12.76 -7.46 -10.95
N VAL A 186 -13.34 -6.54 -10.18
CA VAL A 186 -14.54 -6.81 -9.36
C VAL A 186 -15.68 -7.30 -10.24
N ASN A 187 -15.91 -6.66 -11.38
CA ASN A 187 -16.97 -7.03 -12.32
C ASN A 187 -16.66 -8.35 -13.05
N GLU A 188 -15.45 -8.50 -13.59
CA GLU A 188 -15.02 -9.70 -14.32
C GLU A 188 -15.15 -10.96 -13.46
N TYR A 189 -14.74 -10.86 -12.19
CA TYR A 189 -14.75 -11.99 -11.27
C TYR A 189 -16.00 -12.05 -10.39
N GLN A 190 -16.95 -11.15 -10.55
CA GLN A 190 -18.21 -11.08 -9.80
C GLN A 190 -17.99 -11.07 -8.27
N LEU A 191 -17.04 -10.26 -7.83
CA LEU A 191 -16.70 -10.14 -6.41
C LEU A 191 -17.79 -9.37 -5.65
N ASN A 192 -18.07 -9.78 -4.42
CA ASN A 192 -19.13 -9.19 -3.61
C ASN A 192 -18.89 -7.71 -3.29
N ARG A 193 -17.64 -7.31 -3.03
CA ARG A 193 -17.30 -5.96 -2.62
C ARG A 193 -15.89 -5.58 -3.01
N GLY A 194 -15.79 -4.58 -3.90
CA GLY A 194 -14.56 -3.80 -4.11
C GLY A 194 -14.51 -2.63 -3.14
N VAL A 195 -13.33 -2.33 -2.60
CA VAL A 195 -13.10 -1.14 -1.78
C VAL A 195 -11.80 -0.49 -2.23
N PHE A 196 -11.80 0.83 -2.31
CA PHE A 196 -10.64 1.61 -2.69
C PHE A 196 -10.31 2.54 -1.52
N TYR A 197 -9.30 2.18 -0.74
CA TYR A 197 -8.82 2.99 0.37
C TYR A 197 -7.65 3.84 -0.09
N VAL A 198 -7.77 5.13 0.05
CA VAL A 198 -6.73 6.05 -0.37
C VAL A 198 -6.05 6.63 0.87
N ASP A 199 -4.76 6.36 1.01
CA ASP A 199 -3.92 7.03 1.97
C ASP A 199 -3.14 8.16 1.28
N LEU A 200 -2.97 9.28 1.98
CA LEU A 200 -2.12 10.37 1.52
C LEU A 200 -0.70 10.17 2.07
N LEU A 201 0.27 10.44 1.22
CA LEU A 201 1.65 10.51 1.68
C LEU A 201 1.76 11.63 2.72
N TRP A 202 2.30 11.30 3.90
CA TRP A 202 2.41 12.22 5.03
C TRP A 202 3.24 13.47 4.68
N PRO A 203 2.84 14.65 5.17
CA PRO A 203 3.54 15.92 4.85
C PRO A 203 5.01 15.96 5.25
N GLU A 204 5.41 15.13 6.21
CA GLU A 204 6.81 15.03 6.66
C GLU A 204 7.73 14.37 5.60
N ARG A 205 7.16 13.54 4.72
CA ARG A 205 7.86 13.08 3.50
C ARG A 205 7.69 14.12 2.40
N LYS A 206 8.37 15.24 2.59
CA LYS A 206 8.20 16.54 1.95
C LYS A 206 8.08 16.47 0.43
N TYR A 207 8.95 15.75 -0.20
CA TYR A 207 9.31 16.06 -1.58
C TYR A 207 8.37 15.49 -2.62
N THR A 208 7.71 14.38 -2.35
CA THR A 208 6.75 13.76 -3.27
C THR A 208 5.28 13.90 -2.83
N ASN A 209 5.01 14.76 -1.85
CA ASN A 209 3.63 15.05 -1.45
C ASN A 209 2.91 15.91 -2.50
N ILE A 210 1.66 15.59 -2.79
CA ILE A 210 0.83 16.32 -3.78
C ILE A 210 0.63 17.80 -3.45
N LYS A 211 0.84 18.23 -2.19
CA LYS A 211 0.84 19.64 -1.80
C LYS A 211 1.80 20.48 -2.62
N PHE A 212 2.97 19.90 -2.96
CA PHE A 212 4.06 20.61 -3.65
C PHE A 212 3.92 20.63 -5.17
N LEU A 213 2.84 20.12 -5.71
CA LEU A 213 2.51 20.27 -7.13
C LEU A 213 2.13 21.72 -7.45
N SER A 214 2.28 22.13 -8.70
CA SER A 214 1.85 23.44 -9.15
C SER A 214 0.34 23.65 -8.93
N THR A 215 -0.08 24.90 -8.80
CA THR A 215 -1.50 25.23 -8.64
C THR A 215 -2.34 24.74 -9.82
N GLY A 216 -1.79 24.76 -11.06
CA GLY A 216 -2.44 24.22 -12.26
C GLY A 216 -2.72 22.72 -12.11
N ILE A 217 -1.69 21.93 -11.86
CA ILE A 217 -1.80 20.47 -11.69
C ILE A 217 -2.80 20.12 -10.59
N LYS A 218 -2.76 20.81 -9.44
CA LYS A 218 -3.73 20.56 -8.35
C LYS A 218 -5.17 20.80 -8.78
N LYS A 219 -5.46 21.87 -9.53
CA LYS A 219 -6.79 22.16 -10.06
C LYS A 219 -7.27 21.12 -11.06
N ASP A 220 -6.37 20.65 -11.92
CA ASP A 220 -6.69 19.62 -12.91
C ASP A 220 -6.97 18.27 -12.25
N LEU A 221 -6.19 17.90 -11.24
CA LEU A 221 -6.45 16.70 -10.43
C LEU A 221 -7.78 16.78 -9.66
N ILE A 222 -8.10 17.93 -9.04
CA ILE A 222 -9.40 18.13 -8.37
C ILE A 222 -10.53 17.91 -9.38
N LYS A 223 -10.46 18.56 -10.54
CA LYS A 223 -11.48 18.42 -11.59
C LYS A 223 -11.60 16.97 -12.07
N LEU A 224 -10.48 16.30 -12.31
CA LEU A 224 -10.43 14.88 -12.69
C LEU A 224 -11.16 14.02 -11.68
N TYR A 225 -10.83 14.15 -10.40
CA TYR A 225 -11.42 13.34 -9.36
C TYR A 225 -12.90 13.64 -9.12
N GLU A 226 -13.31 14.92 -9.14
CA GLU A 226 -14.71 15.31 -8.99
C GLU A 226 -15.61 14.75 -10.11
N GLN A 227 -15.11 14.68 -11.33
CA GLN A 227 -15.84 14.07 -12.45
C GLN A 227 -16.10 12.58 -12.26
N HIS A 228 -15.25 11.89 -11.50
CA HIS A 228 -15.34 10.45 -11.31
C HIS A 228 -16.01 10.04 -10.00
N ILE A 229 -16.13 10.95 -9.04
CA ILE A 229 -16.62 10.60 -7.69
C ILE A 229 -18.05 10.06 -7.71
N ASP A 230 -18.91 10.60 -8.57
CA ASP A 230 -20.31 10.18 -8.69
C ASP A 230 -20.45 8.80 -9.35
N ILE A 231 -19.53 8.46 -10.25
CA ILE A 231 -19.49 7.18 -10.94
C ILE A 231 -19.19 6.05 -9.94
N TYR A 232 -18.37 6.33 -8.93
CA TYR A 232 -17.80 5.33 -8.03
C TYR A 232 -18.37 5.32 -6.62
N ARG A 233 -19.40 6.13 -6.32
CA ARG A 233 -20.03 6.22 -4.99
C ARG A 233 -20.39 4.86 -4.37
N ASN A 234 -20.77 3.91 -5.19
CA ASN A 234 -21.21 2.58 -4.73
C ASN A 234 -20.07 1.64 -4.35
N ILE A 235 -18.82 2.00 -4.62
CA ILE A 235 -17.65 1.11 -4.44
C ILE A 235 -16.88 1.45 -3.16
N GLY A 236 -17.32 2.43 -2.39
CA GLY A 236 -16.65 2.84 -1.14
C GLY A 236 -15.36 3.63 -1.40
N VAL A 237 -15.34 4.42 -2.48
CA VAL A 237 -14.17 5.18 -2.91
C VAL A 237 -13.92 6.36 -1.97
N GLN A 238 -12.70 6.49 -1.49
CA GLN A 238 -12.27 7.59 -0.60
C GLN A 238 -11.55 8.72 -1.35
N LEU A 239 -11.92 8.99 -2.60
CA LEU A 239 -11.36 10.11 -3.38
C LEU A 239 -11.58 11.46 -2.70
N TYR A 240 -12.63 11.59 -1.87
CA TYR A 240 -12.89 12.81 -1.10
C TYR A 240 -11.69 13.25 -0.26
N THR A 241 -10.98 12.30 0.37
CA THR A 241 -9.80 12.61 1.17
C THR A 241 -8.71 13.31 0.34
N VAL A 242 -8.51 12.87 -0.90
CA VAL A 242 -7.53 13.48 -1.80
C VAL A 242 -8.02 14.83 -2.30
N ILE A 243 -9.30 14.93 -2.69
CA ILE A 243 -9.91 16.18 -3.16
C ILE A 243 -9.86 17.24 -2.07
N ASP A 244 -10.25 16.90 -0.85
CA ASP A 244 -10.26 17.84 0.27
C ASP A 244 -8.83 18.31 0.61
N PHE A 245 -7.87 17.40 0.57
CA PHE A 245 -6.46 17.75 0.77
C PHE A 245 -5.94 18.69 -0.33
N LEU A 246 -6.25 18.40 -1.60
CA LEU A 246 -5.87 19.25 -2.72
C LEU A 246 -6.53 20.62 -2.64
N LYS A 247 -7.83 20.71 -2.28
CA LYS A 247 -8.55 21.97 -2.09
C LYS A 247 -7.97 22.78 -0.94
N LEU A 248 -7.64 22.14 0.17
CA LEU A 248 -6.98 22.79 1.32
C LEU A 248 -5.64 23.44 0.93
N HIS A 249 -4.95 22.84 -0.03
CA HIS A 249 -3.62 23.28 -0.46
C HIS A 249 -3.61 23.87 -1.88
N GLN A 250 -4.75 24.16 -2.49
CA GLN A 250 -4.80 24.62 -3.89
C GLN A 250 -4.10 25.96 -4.10
N ASP A 251 -4.12 26.85 -3.11
CA ASP A 251 -3.49 28.18 -3.19
C ASP A 251 -2.02 28.17 -2.74
N TYR A 252 -1.52 27.04 -2.25
CA TYR A 252 -0.11 26.90 -1.98
C TYR A 252 0.66 26.83 -3.29
N THR A 253 1.51 27.83 -3.53
CA THR A 253 2.41 27.86 -4.68
C THR A 253 3.76 27.28 -4.24
N PRO A 254 4.23 26.17 -4.84
CA PRO A 254 5.54 25.65 -4.52
C PRO A 254 6.62 26.67 -4.85
N THR A 255 7.67 26.71 -4.03
CA THR A 255 8.86 27.48 -4.31
C THR A 255 9.78 26.73 -5.27
N GLU A 256 10.72 27.42 -5.90
CA GLU A 256 11.77 26.77 -6.70
C GLU A 256 12.54 25.73 -5.87
N GLN A 257 12.75 25.99 -4.58
CA GLN A 257 13.42 25.05 -3.69
C GLN A 257 12.57 23.76 -3.50
N ASP A 258 11.25 23.87 -3.36
CA ASP A 258 10.36 22.69 -3.24
C ASP A 258 10.43 21.83 -4.50
N ARG A 259 10.47 22.46 -5.69
CA ARG A 259 10.61 21.77 -6.97
C ARG A 259 11.96 21.05 -7.08
N LEU A 260 13.04 21.75 -6.74
CA LEU A 260 14.40 21.19 -6.78
C LEU A 260 14.59 20.05 -5.79
N ASP A 261 13.98 20.14 -4.60
CA ASP A 261 14.01 19.08 -3.61
C ASP A 261 13.27 17.83 -4.10
N MET A 262 12.11 18.02 -4.75
CA MET A 262 11.37 16.90 -5.39
C MET A 262 12.21 16.26 -6.50
N LEU A 263 12.77 17.06 -7.40
CA LEU A 263 13.61 16.57 -8.48
C LEU A 263 14.84 15.82 -7.95
N ARG A 264 15.46 16.32 -6.87
CA ARG A 264 16.59 15.66 -6.24
C ARG A 264 16.21 14.28 -5.69
N GLU A 265 15.08 14.16 -4.99
CA GLU A 265 14.62 12.87 -4.46
C GLU A 265 14.33 11.86 -5.58
N ILE A 266 13.65 12.31 -6.62
CA ILE A 266 13.34 11.49 -7.80
C ILE A 266 14.65 11.02 -8.49
N THR A 267 15.62 11.92 -8.67
CA THR A 267 16.93 11.60 -9.26
C THR A 267 17.70 10.57 -8.43
N LEU A 268 17.58 10.62 -7.09
CA LEU A 268 18.16 9.60 -6.21
C LEU A 268 17.50 8.23 -6.41
N PHE A 269 16.19 8.18 -6.57
CA PHE A 269 15.50 6.92 -6.90
C PHE A 269 15.98 6.37 -8.26
N ASP A 270 16.01 7.20 -9.28
CA ASP A 270 16.47 6.82 -10.61
C ASP A 270 17.88 6.24 -10.59
N LYS A 271 18.79 6.95 -9.95
CA LYS A 271 20.19 6.52 -9.81
C LYS A 271 20.31 5.19 -9.07
N SER A 272 19.57 5.02 -7.96
CA SER A 272 19.63 3.80 -7.14
C SER A 272 19.00 2.59 -7.82
N ARG A 273 18.07 2.82 -8.76
CA ARG A 273 17.27 1.78 -9.44
C ARG A 273 17.62 1.59 -10.89
N ASN A 274 18.56 2.39 -11.43
CA ASN A 274 18.87 2.47 -12.86
C ASN A 274 17.61 2.69 -13.72
N GLN A 275 16.79 3.65 -13.29
CA GLN A 275 15.56 4.07 -13.98
C GLN A 275 15.70 5.51 -14.46
N CYS A 276 14.76 5.99 -15.26
CA CYS A 276 14.61 7.38 -15.66
C CYS A 276 13.14 7.78 -15.44
N TYR A 277 12.86 8.75 -14.59
CA TYR A 277 11.51 9.18 -14.27
C TYR A 277 10.69 9.60 -15.49
N ASN A 278 11.35 10.08 -16.56
CA ASN A 278 10.68 10.46 -17.81
C ASN A 278 9.97 9.28 -18.50
N ASP A 279 10.39 8.04 -18.22
CA ASP A 279 9.76 6.85 -18.79
C ASP A 279 8.51 6.41 -18.02
N TYR A 280 8.27 6.98 -16.83
CA TYR A 280 7.29 6.47 -15.88
C TYR A 280 6.28 7.49 -15.34
N LEU A 281 6.66 8.76 -15.26
CA LEU A 281 5.82 9.78 -14.68
C LEU A 281 4.91 10.43 -15.72
N HIS A 282 3.82 11.03 -15.25
CA HIS A 282 2.90 11.78 -16.11
C HIS A 282 3.61 13.01 -16.72
N PRO A 283 3.33 13.36 -17.99
CA PRO A 283 3.95 14.50 -18.65
C PRO A 283 3.87 15.81 -17.87
N ASP A 284 2.76 16.12 -17.23
CA ASP A 284 2.60 17.33 -16.41
C ASP A 284 3.57 17.37 -15.22
N ILE A 285 3.88 16.19 -14.65
CA ILE A 285 4.87 16.10 -13.55
C ILE A 285 6.27 16.29 -14.10
N ILE A 286 6.58 15.72 -15.27
CA ILE A 286 7.87 15.88 -15.93
C ILE A 286 8.09 17.35 -16.26
N GLU A 287 7.10 18.01 -16.90
CA GLU A 287 7.17 19.43 -17.22
C GLU A 287 7.37 20.29 -15.98
N PHE A 288 6.62 20.02 -14.90
CA PHE A 288 6.77 20.70 -13.63
C PHE A 288 8.17 20.55 -13.04
N LEU A 289 8.77 19.37 -13.13
CA LEU A 289 10.09 19.12 -12.59
C LEU A 289 11.23 19.77 -13.40
N GLU A 290 11.06 19.88 -14.71
CA GLU A 290 12.08 20.38 -15.63
C GLU A 290 11.98 21.89 -15.90
N THR A 291 10.83 22.51 -15.63
CA THR A 291 10.61 23.94 -15.87
C THR A 291 10.85 24.76 -14.60
N PRO A 292 11.81 25.68 -14.57
CA PRO A 292 11.99 26.60 -13.44
C PRO A 292 10.73 27.41 -13.17
N LEU A 293 10.43 27.64 -11.88
CA LEU A 293 9.26 28.39 -11.42
C LEU A 293 9.45 29.91 -11.46
#